data_60b68f437ae084bcc10e75d08000ba1d
#
_entry.id   60b68f437ae084bcc10e75d08000ba1d
#
_cell.length_a   1.000
_cell.length_b   1.000
_cell.length_c   1.000
_cell.angle_alpha   90.00
_cell.angle_beta   90.00
_cell.angle_gamma   90.00
#
_symmetry.space_group_name_H-M   'P 1'
#
loop_
_entity.id
_entity.type
_entity.pdbx_description
1 polymer ?
#
loop_
_entity_poly.entity_id
_entity_poly.type
_entity_poly.pdbx_seq_one_letter_code
_entity_poly.pdbx_strand_id
1 'polypeptide(L)'
;MNRSHRLAAACGALLLVSVCGPVLPAAHADEPAPKVLLMLDSSGSMKDADPSGGTKMDAAKKALIHALDSVPSNAEVGLRVYGADVDGNGAPGSCTDSRLVHPVGALDKAGLTSAINQFQPRGDTPIAYALKEGVKDLGDSGKRHIILVSDGEETCSPDPCQEIRELIAGGVSLQIDTVGFAVQDKAREQLSCIAEAGGGTYYEAKDAMALESSLQRLGARTARGFTVEGAPVQGTDIPAGAPVLAPGQYTDVSVASSKKTEKYYKVRRSQPGSTLRVNVLTRMPNASVFDSLKRGSWIWALKTMDDDTCASESSSGFDSGNTGVVVGQTLVALPTDPRNPASKGTSDQACADAKEFYFKVERLPGSGEANPIEIRVMEEAPVENADQLPTGVQEVPSGSSEGVSSPATDNATSVLGGASFNDALEVAPGTYSVELVPGEMAFFKTPIKYGQSGIF
;
A
#
# COMPACT_ATOMS: atom_id res chain seq x y z
N MET A 1 -3.03 -58.92 75.04
CA MET A 1 -2.98 -57.47 75.03
C MET A 1 -2.42 -57.01 73.67
N ASN A 2 -3.28 -56.87 72.66
CA ASN A 2 -2.94 -56.52 71.30
C ASN A 2 -3.59 -55.20 70.96
N ARG A 3 -2.75 -54.21 70.65
CA ARG A 3 -3.23 -52.95 70.05
C ARG A 3 -2.90 -52.92 68.53
N SER A 4 -3.90 -53.04 67.75
CA SER A 4 -3.87 -52.87 66.30
C SER A 4 -3.90 -51.37 65.90
N HIS A 5 -2.85 -50.92 65.21
CA HIS A 5 -2.84 -49.59 64.56
C HIS A 5 -3.45 -49.67 63.15
N ARG A 6 -4.49 -48.93 62.96
CA ARG A 6 -5.06 -48.68 61.61
C ARG A 6 -4.36 -47.47 61.01
N LEU A 7 -3.63 -47.66 59.89
CA LEU A 7 -3.17 -46.58 59.04
C LEU A 7 -4.35 -46.12 58.18
N ALA A 8 -4.72 -44.83 58.21
CA ALA A 8 -5.59 -44.19 57.32
C ALA A 8 -4.77 -43.59 56.18
N ALA A 9 -5.03 -44.05 54.95
CA ALA A 9 -4.47 -43.46 53.75
C ALA A 9 -5.31 -42.22 53.35
N ALA A 10 -4.70 -41.06 53.42
CA ALA A 10 -5.32 -39.84 52.90
C ALA A 10 -4.96 -39.67 51.41
N CYS A 11 -5.96 -39.85 50.52
CA CYS A 11 -5.85 -39.48 49.13
C CYS A 11 -5.94 -37.94 49.00
N GLY A 12 -4.81 -37.29 48.76
CA GLY A 12 -4.77 -35.88 48.40
C GLY A 12 -5.17 -35.71 46.93
N ALA A 13 -6.33 -35.15 46.66
CA ALA A 13 -6.73 -34.71 45.34
C ALA A 13 -6.03 -33.38 45.02
N LEU A 14 -5.05 -33.39 44.12
CA LEU A 14 -4.50 -32.16 43.52
C LEU A 14 -5.52 -31.59 42.56
N LEU A 15 -6.20 -30.51 42.95
CA LEU A 15 -6.96 -29.65 42.07
C LEU A 15 -5.98 -28.81 41.24
N LEU A 16 -5.77 -29.19 40.00
CA LEU A 16 -5.15 -28.32 38.97
C LEU A 16 -6.14 -27.21 38.64
N VAL A 17 -5.98 -26.05 39.25
CA VAL A 17 -6.64 -24.83 38.85
C VAL A 17 -5.96 -24.35 37.57
N SER A 18 -6.60 -24.62 36.43
CA SER A 18 -6.23 -24.03 35.16
C SER A 18 -6.56 -22.53 35.21
N VAL A 19 -5.56 -21.70 35.46
CA VAL A 19 -5.70 -20.25 35.39
C VAL A 19 -5.80 -19.88 33.91
N CYS A 20 -7.02 -19.84 33.38
CA CYS A 20 -7.34 -19.20 32.12
C CYS A 20 -7.30 -17.68 32.35
N GLY A 21 -6.10 -17.11 32.28
CA GLY A 21 -5.96 -15.64 32.27
C GLY A 21 -6.67 -15.07 31.04
N PRO A 22 -7.32 -13.92 31.16
CA PRO A 22 -7.85 -13.24 29.97
C PRO A 22 -6.66 -12.95 29.05
N VAL A 23 -6.73 -13.48 27.82
CA VAL A 23 -5.85 -13.04 26.73
C VAL A 23 -6.28 -11.60 26.44
N LEU A 24 -5.55 -10.65 26.97
CA LEU A 24 -5.72 -9.26 26.58
C LEU A 24 -5.43 -9.19 25.09
N PRO A 25 -6.34 -8.62 24.27
CA PRO A 25 -6.01 -8.36 22.89
C PRO A 25 -4.73 -7.52 22.87
N ALA A 26 -3.74 -7.96 22.09
CA ALA A 26 -2.57 -7.13 21.82
C ALA A 26 -3.11 -5.79 21.30
N ALA A 27 -2.87 -4.72 22.05
CA ALA A 27 -3.18 -3.38 21.58
C ALA A 27 -2.42 -3.23 20.26
N HIS A 28 -3.17 -3.12 19.15
CA HIS A 28 -2.56 -2.61 17.94
C HIS A 28 -2.03 -1.24 18.35
N ALA A 29 -0.71 -1.07 18.29
CA ALA A 29 -0.16 0.27 18.35
C ALA A 29 -0.76 0.97 17.14
N ASP A 30 -1.68 1.92 17.39
CA ASP A 30 -2.22 2.77 16.33
C ASP A 30 -1.02 3.33 15.57
N GLU A 31 -0.92 2.98 14.30
CA GLU A 31 0.13 3.54 13.46
C GLU A 31 -0.06 5.06 13.49
N PRO A 32 0.98 5.85 13.78
CA PRO A 32 0.80 7.29 13.91
C PRO A 32 0.16 7.85 12.64
N ALA A 33 -0.78 8.77 12.83
CA ALA A 33 -1.49 9.41 11.73
C ALA A 33 -0.49 9.93 10.67
N PRO A 34 -0.76 9.69 9.38
CA PRO A 34 0.12 10.19 8.33
C PRO A 34 0.05 11.71 8.30
N LYS A 35 1.22 12.35 8.21
CA LYS A 35 1.37 13.80 8.11
C LYS A 35 1.53 14.21 6.66
N VAL A 36 0.68 15.09 6.19
CA VAL A 36 0.66 15.59 4.82
C VAL A 36 0.86 17.11 4.83
N LEU A 37 1.89 17.59 4.15
CA LEU A 37 2.07 19.01 3.92
C LEU A 37 1.76 19.33 2.46
N LEU A 38 0.67 20.02 2.22
CA LEU A 38 0.37 20.61 0.92
C LEU A 38 1.29 21.83 0.73
N MET A 39 1.97 21.90 -0.39
CA MET A 39 2.86 22.99 -0.73
C MET A 39 2.42 23.63 -2.04
N LEU A 40 1.98 24.89 -1.96
CA LEU A 40 1.38 25.61 -3.09
C LEU A 40 2.32 26.71 -3.59
N ASP A 41 2.62 26.63 -4.87
CA ASP A 41 3.27 27.70 -5.62
C ASP A 41 2.32 28.90 -5.75
N SER A 42 2.80 30.07 -5.37
CA SER A 42 2.13 31.35 -5.56
C SER A 42 3.06 32.36 -6.25
N SER A 43 4.02 31.85 -7.03
CA SER A 43 4.91 32.66 -7.85
C SER A 43 4.18 33.39 -8.97
N GLY A 44 4.87 34.34 -9.59
CA GLY A 44 4.27 35.21 -10.61
C GLY A 44 3.70 34.48 -11.81
N SER A 45 4.28 33.32 -12.21
CA SER A 45 3.83 32.50 -13.33
C SER A 45 2.43 31.90 -13.13
N MET A 46 2.02 31.70 -11.87
CA MET A 46 0.67 31.22 -11.55
C MET A 46 -0.46 32.19 -11.95
N LYS A 47 -0.12 33.44 -12.43
CA LYS A 47 -1.07 34.37 -13.06
C LYS A 47 -1.44 33.95 -14.47
N ASP A 48 -0.62 33.13 -15.12
CA ASP A 48 -0.83 32.73 -16.49
C ASP A 48 -2.16 32.00 -16.66
N ALA A 49 -2.67 32.04 -17.90
CA ALA A 49 -3.92 31.38 -18.24
C ALA A 49 -3.78 29.84 -18.15
N ASP A 50 -4.77 29.20 -17.55
CA ASP A 50 -4.94 27.76 -17.65
C ASP A 50 -5.57 27.41 -19.03
N PRO A 51 -5.13 26.34 -19.69
CA PRO A 51 -5.72 25.92 -20.98
C PRO A 51 -7.24 25.65 -20.94
N SER A 52 -7.77 25.28 -19.78
CA SER A 52 -9.23 25.06 -19.61
C SER A 52 -10.00 26.32 -19.19
N GLY A 53 -9.34 27.46 -19.01
CA GLY A 53 -9.92 28.77 -18.67
C GLY A 53 -9.61 29.22 -17.24
N GLY A 54 -9.57 30.54 -17.05
CA GLY A 54 -9.14 31.16 -15.79
C GLY A 54 -7.62 31.22 -15.66
N THR A 55 -7.12 31.35 -14.43
CA THR A 55 -5.68 31.35 -14.14
C THR A 55 -5.23 30.01 -13.58
N LYS A 56 -3.94 29.69 -13.72
CA LYS A 56 -3.36 28.51 -13.07
C LYS A 56 -3.58 28.53 -11.56
N MET A 57 -3.49 29.68 -10.92
CA MET A 57 -3.76 29.83 -9.47
C MET A 57 -5.21 29.46 -9.12
N ASP A 58 -6.20 29.91 -9.92
CA ASP A 58 -7.60 29.58 -9.66
C ASP A 58 -7.83 28.05 -9.78
N ALA A 59 -7.22 27.44 -10.80
CA ALA A 59 -7.26 26.00 -11.00
C ALA A 59 -6.59 25.25 -9.85
N ALA A 60 -5.40 25.68 -9.41
CA ALA A 60 -4.65 25.04 -8.32
C ALA A 60 -5.42 25.12 -6.98
N LYS A 61 -6.01 26.28 -6.66
CA LYS A 61 -6.86 26.45 -5.47
C LYS A 61 -8.04 25.48 -5.49
N LYS A 62 -8.77 25.44 -6.59
CA LYS A 62 -9.92 24.56 -6.75
C LYS A 62 -9.53 23.08 -6.61
N ALA A 63 -8.47 22.67 -7.29
CA ALA A 63 -7.97 21.30 -7.25
C ALA A 63 -7.50 20.87 -5.85
N LEU A 64 -6.78 21.75 -5.13
CA LEU A 64 -6.36 21.49 -3.75
C LEU A 64 -7.55 21.36 -2.80
N ILE A 65 -8.57 22.23 -2.92
CA ILE A 65 -9.78 22.17 -2.09
C ILE A 65 -10.53 20.84 -2.32
N HIS A 66 -10.69 20.44 -3.57
CA HIS A 66 -11.32 19.14 -3.90
C HIS A 66 -10.48 17.94 -3.42
N ALA A 67 -9.15 18.06 -3.46
CA ALA A 67 -8.27 17.01 -2.96
C ALA A 67 -8.44 16.74 -1.46
N LEU A 68 -8.81 17.76 -0.66
CA LEU A 68 -9.12 17.58 0.76
C LEU A 68 -10.27 16.61 1.03
N ASP A 69 -11.17 16.42 0.06
CA ASP A 69 -12.27 15.45 0.19
C ASP A 69 -11.80 13.99 0.07
N SER A 70 -10.67 13.80 -0.59
CA SER A 70 -10.03 12.49 -0.75
C SER A 70 -9.06 12.14 0.38
N VAL A 71 -8.70 13.11 1.22
CA VAL A 71 -7.81 12.88 2.37
C VAL A 71 -8.58 12.19 3.50
N PRO A 72 -8.11 11.05 4.03
CA PRO A 72 -8.74 10.41 5.19
C PRO A 72 -8.80 11.29 6.42
N SER A 73 -9.87 11.10 7.18
CA SER A 73 -10.17 11.94 8.36
C SER A 73 -9.17 11.82 9.51
N ASN A 74 -8.35 10.75 9.52
CA ASN A 74 -7.30 10.53 10.51
C ASN A 74 -5.94 11.13 10.13
N ALA A 75 -5.80 11.74 8.93
CA ALA A 75 -4.56 12.37 8.54
C ALA A 75 -4.35 13.72 9.23
N GLU A 76 -3.10 14.04 9.51
CA GLU A 76 -2.67 15.37 9.92
C GLU A 76 -2.25 16.15 8.67
N VAL A 77 -2.90 17.29 8.40
CA VAL A 77 -2.69 18.06 7.16
C VAL A 77 -2.30 19.48 7.47
N GLY A 78 -1.28 19.97 6.77
CA GLY A 78 -0.85 21.35 6.80
C GLY A 78 -0.79 21.99 5.41
N LEU A 79 -0.65 23.31 5.37
CA LEU A 79 -0.47 24.08 4.13
C LEU A 79 0.70 25.04 4.26
N ARG A 80 1.66 24.92 3.36
CA ARG A 80 2.72 25.92 3.15
C ARG A 80 2.56 26.55 1.77
N VAL A 81 2.79 27.84 1.68
CA VAL A 81 2.76 28.60 0.43
C VAL A 81 4.09 29.32 0.25
N TYR A 82 4.57 29.45 -0.98
CA TYR A 82 5.76 30.22 -1.31
C TYR A 82 5.52 31.15 -2.49
N GLY A 83 6.34 32.19 -2.59
CA GLY A 83 6.24 33.20 -3.64
C GLY A 83 4.99 34.08 -3.53
N ALA A 84 4.43 34.28 -2.34
CA ALA A 84 3.17 34.97 -2.14
C ALA A 84 3.27 36.39 -1.55
N ASP A 85 4.29 36.64 -0.72
CA ASP A 85 4.35 37.85 0.13
C ASP A 85 5.31 38.89 -0.40
N VAL A 86 6.36 38.51 -1.13
CA VAL A 86 7.41 39.39 -1.66
C VAL A 86 7.29 39.47 -3.18
N ASP A 87 7.48 40.63 -3.77
CA ASP A 87 7.52 40.78 -5.22
C ASP A 87 8.68 39.97 -5.84
N GLY A 88 8.46 39.40 -7.04
CA GLY A 88 9.48 38.66 -7.76
C GLY A 88 10.61 39.54 -8.33
N ASN A 89 11.36 38.98 -9.30
CA ASN A 89 12.52 39.64 -9.96
C ASN A 89 13.70 39.91 -9.00
N GLY A 90 13.95 39.00 -8.05
CA GLY A 90 15.08 39.08 -7.14
C GLY A 90 14.93 40.17 -6.09
N ALA A 91 13.72 40.57 -5.74
CA ALA A 91 13.48 41.52 -4.64
C ALA A 91 14.06 40.97 -3.32
N PRO A 92 14.58 41.85 -2.43
CA PRO A 92 15.12 41.40 -1.15
C PRO A 92 14.13 40.55 -0.37
N GLY A 93 14.51 39.29 -0.06
CA GLY A 93 13.66 38.34 0.65
C GLY A 93 12.83 37.42 -0.24
N SER A 94 12.78 37.60 -1.56
CA SER A 94 11.99 36.77 -2.47
C SER A 94 12.41 35.29 -2.43
N CYS A 95 13.72 35.05 -2.28
CA CYS A 95 14.25 33.67 -2.20
C CYS A 95 14.07 33.00 -0.81
N THR A 96 13.45 33.68 0.13
CA THR A 96 13.04 33.11 1.43
C THR A 96 11.54 33.32 1.69
N ASP A 97 10.81 33.67 0.62
CA ASP A 97 9.38 33.93 0.69
C ASP A 97 8.62 32.60 0.71
N SER A 98 8.53 32.01 1.91
CA SER A 98 7.75 30.79 2.16
C SER A 98 7.17 30.82 3.56
N ARG A 99 5.90 30.44 3.69
CA ARG A 99 5.17 30.54 4.96
C ARG A 99 4.29 29.32 5.19
N LEU A 100 4.37 28.75 6.42
CA LEU A 100 3.38 27.80 6.91
C LEU A 100 2.09 28.57 7.23
N VAL A 101 1.05 28.33 6.45
CA VAL A 101 -0.23 29.06 6.53
C VAL A 101 -1.22 28.36 7.43
N HIS A 102 -1.21 27.03 7.35
CA HIS A 102 -1.99 26.16 8.21
C HIS A 102 -1.05 25.11 8.82
N PRO A 103 -0.91 25.05 10.16
CA PRO A 103 -0.05 24.07 10.80
C PRO A 103 -0.45 22.63 10.48
N VAL A 104 0.53 21.72 10.45
CA VAL A 104 0.26 20.30 10.34
C VAL A 104 -0.46 19.82 11.59
N GLY A 105 -1.67 19.28 11.43
CA GLY A 105 -2.52 18.84 12.52
C GLY A 105 -3.76 18.12 11.99
N ALA A 106 -4.67 17.75 12.88
CA ALA A 106 -5.92 17.08 12.51
C ALA A 106 -6.60 17.79 11.31
N LEU A 107 -7.12 17.02 10.36
CA LEU A 107 -7.70 17.55 9.13
C LEU A 107 -8.81 18.57 9.38
N ASP A 108 -8.50 19.85 9.19
CA ASP A 108 -9.44 20.98 9.21
C ASP A 108 -9.71 21.45 7.76
N LYS A 109 -10.68 20.83 7.10
CA LYS A 109 -11.04 21.18 5.72
C LYS A 109 -11.47 22.63 5.58
N ALA A 110 -12.21 23.16 6.55
CA ALA A 110 -12.71 24.54 6.49
C ALA A 110 -11.58 25.58 6.65
N GLY A 111 -10.69 25.35 7.61
CA GLY A 111 -9.51 26.18 7.82
C GLY A 111 -8.56 26.15 6.63
N LEU A 112 -8.26 24.96 6.09
CA LEU A 112 -7.43 24.78 4.89
C LEU A 112 -8.06 25.45 3.66
N THR A 113 -9.36 25.28 3.43
CA THR A 113 -10.07 25.95 2.32
C THR A 113 -9.99 27.47 2.45
N SER A 114 -10.19 28.01 3.63
CA SER A 114 -10.05 29.45 3.90
C SER A 114 -8.62 29.91 3.62
N ALA A 115 -7.62 29.16 4.08
CA ALA A 115 -6.22 29.46 3.88
C ALA A 115 -5.82 29.46 2.39
N ILE A 116 -6.19 28.40 1.64
CA ILE A 116 -5.90 28.27 0.20
C ILE A 116 -6.45 29.47 -0.59
N ASN A 117 -7.64 29.95 -0.26
CA ASN A 117 -8.28 31.05 -1.00
C ASN A 117 -7.64 32.43 -0.81
N GLN A 118 -6.78 32.63 0.21
CA GLN A 118 -6.22 33.93 0.54
C GLN A 118 -5.12 34.39 -0.42
N PHE A 119 -4.44 33.50 -1.11
CA PHE A 119 -3.23 33.79 -1.86
C PHE A 119 -3.50 34.25 -3.29
N GLN A 120 -2.59 35.14 -3.74
CA GLN A 120 -2.54 35.61 -5.12
C GLN A 120 -1.12 35.48 -5.63
N PRO A 121 -0.90 35.11 -6.88
CA PRO A 121 0.43 34.97 -7.46
C PRO A 121 1.20 36.27 -7.43
N ARG A 122 2.51 36.22 -6.97
CA ARG A 122 3.26 37.46 -6.83
C ARG A 122 4.76 37.31 -7.07
N GLY A 123 5.43 36.40 -6.35
CA GLY A 123 6.86 36.39 -6.12
C GLY A 123 7.69 35.53 -7.07
N ASP A 124 8.93 35.30 -6.62
CA ASP A 124 9.83 34.32 -7.21
C ASP A 124 9.44 32.89 -6.77
N THR A 125 10.17 31.87 -7.25
CA THR A 125 9.86 30.46 -7.03
C THR A 125 10.94 29.78 -6.16
N PRO A 126 10.99 30.02 -4.81
CA PRO A 126 12.01 29.48 -3.91
C PRO A 126 11.66 28.06 -3.45
N ILE A 127 11.64 27.07 -4.35
CA ILE A 127 11.26 25.69 -4.05
C ILE A 127 12.21 25.05 -3.02
N ALA A 128 13.52 25.21 -3.20
CA ALA A 128 14.52 24.65 -2.30
C ALA A 128 14.33 25.13 -0.85
N TYR A 129 14.14 26.42 -0.69
CA TYR A 129 13.88 27.01 0.64
C TYR A 129 12.54 26.50 1.22
N ALA A 130 11.49 26.48 0.41
CA ALA A 130 10.16 26.04 0.84
C ALA A 130 10.17 24.56 1.27
N LEU A 131 10.84 23.68 0.54
CA LEU A 131 11.00 22.25 0.88
C LEU A 131 11.75 22.08 2.20
N LYS A 132 12.84 22.78 2.39
CA LYS A 132 13.63 22.76 3.64
C LYS A 132 12.80 23.16 4.87
N GLU A 133 12.02 24.21 4.75
CA GLU A 133 11.11 24.63 5.81
C GLU A 133 9.95 23.65 6.00
N GLY A 134 9.42 23.07 4.90
CA GLY A 134 8.37 22.03 4.95
C GLY A 134 8.78 20.78 5.69
N VAL A 135 10.04 20.36 5.57
CA VAL A 135 10.59 19.25 6.36
C VAL A 135 10.50 19.54 7.86
N LYS A 136 10.80 20.78 8.27
CA LYS A 136 10.68 21.19 9.68
C LYS A 136 9.24 21.21 10.16
N ASP A 137 8.30 21.64 9.30
CA ASP A 137 6.87 21.69 9.64
C ASP A 137 6.29 20.31 9.95
N LEU A 138 6.80 19.27 9.27
CA LEU A 138 6.37 17.88 9.46
C LEU A 138 6.96 17.24 10.74
N GLY A 139 8.01 17.87 11.34
CA GLY A 139 8.72 17.32 12.50
C GLY A 139 9.49 16.05 12.19
N ASP A 140 9.89 15.31 13.23
CA ASP A 140 10.88 14.23 13.09
C ASP A 140 10.27 12.82 13.16
N SER A 141 8.96 12.68 13.32
CA SER A 141 8.32 11.40 13.59
C SER A 141 7.09 11.13 12.72
N GLY A 142 6.80 9.85 12.52
CA GLY A 142 5.65 9.37 11.76
C GLY A 142 5.90 9.33 10.25
N LYS A 143 4.86 8.94 9.51
CA LYS A 143 4.87 9.00 8.04
C LYS A 143 4.72 10.44 7.62
N ARG A 144 5.67 10.95 6.86
CA ARG A 144 5.76 12.35 6.44
C ARG A 144 5.71 12.45 4.94
N HIS A 145 4.81 13.24 4.43
CA HIS A 145 4.59 13.41 3.01
C HIS A 145 4.43 14.89 2.63
N ILE A 146 5.13 15.31 1.58
CA ILE A 146 4.96 16.61 0.94
C ILE A 146 4.30 16.39 -0.42
N ILE A 147 3.26 17.14 -0.72
CA ILE A 147 2.68 17.25 -2.05
C ILE A 147 2.97 18.66 -2.55
N LEU A 148 3.93 18.77 -3.48
CA LEU A 148 4.35 20.02 -4.09
C LEU A 148 3.61 20.27 -5.40
N VAL A 149 2.88 21.38 -5.49
CA VAL A 149 2.25 21.84 -6.73
C VAL A 149 3.00 23.06 -7.22
N SER A 150 3.56 23.01 -8.43
CA SER A 150 4.28 24.11 -9.06
C SER A 150 4.06 24.16 -10.56
N ASP A 151 4.08 25.35 -11.14
CA ASP A 151 4.00 25.59 -12.57
C ASP A 151 5.32 26.06 -13.20
N GLY A 152 6.38 26.16 -12.41
CA GLY A 152 7.67 26.70 -12.82
C GLY A 152 8.87 25.98 -12.24
N GLU A 153 10.05 26.42 -12.70
CA GLU A 153 11.34 26.01 -12.18
C GLU A 153 11.78 26.91 -11.02
N GLU A 154 12.70 26.42 -10.19
CA GLU A 154 13.39 27.20 -9.17
C GLU A 154 14.04 28.45 -9.77
N THR A 155 13.75 29.61 -9.19
CA THR A 155 14.33 30.87 -9.61
C THR A 155 15.38 31.40 -8.64
N CYS A 156 15.62 30.68 -7.56
CA CYS A 156 16.58 31.03 -6.50
C CYS A 156 17.75 30.02 -6.44
N SER A 157 18.41 29.95 -5.32
CA SER A 157 19.50 28.98 -5.05
C SER A 157 19.35 28.48 -3.62
N PRO A 158 19.77 27.27 -3.30
CA PRO A 158 20.42 26.24 -4.10
C PRO A 158 19.48 25.45 -5.03
N ASP A 159 20.02 24.48 -5.80
CA ASP A 159 19.22 23.55 -6.59
C ASP A 159 18.36 22.69 -5.68
N PRO A 160 17.02 22.66 -5.88
CA PRO A 160 16.11 21.96 -4.97
C PRO A 160 16.28 20.44 -4.97
N CYS A 161 16.68 19.85 -6.09
CA CYS A 161 16.91 18.41 -6.17
C CYS A 161 18.17 18.01 -5.37
N GLN A 162 19.22 18.82 -5.43
CA GLN A 162 20.42 18.59 -4.63
C GLN A 162 20.11 18.76 -3.14
N GLU A 163 19.38 19.80 -2.75
CA GLU A 163 19.00 20.04 -1.35
C GLU A 163 18.23 18.84 -0.77
N ILE A 164 17.28 18.27 -1.53
CA ILE A 164 16.53 17.09 -1.07
C ILE A 164 17.43 15.85 -0.96
N ARG A 165 18.33 15.62 -1.90
CA ARG A 165 19.31 14.53 -1.80
C ARG A 165 20.18 14.64 -0.55
N GLU A 166 20.61 15.83 -0.20
CA GLU A 166 21.42 16.09 1.01
C GLU A 166 20.59 15.84 2.28
N LEU A 167 19.33 16.27 2.34
CA LEU A 167 18.43 16.02 3.47
C LEU A 167 18.19 14.52 3.68
N ILE A 168 17.91 13.78 2.61
CA ILE A 168 17.70 12.32 2.66
C ILE A 168 18.99 11.61 3.06
N ALA A 169 20.15 11.99 2.50
CA ALA A 169 21.45 11.45 2.89
C ALA A 169 21.77 11.75 4.37
N GLY A 170 21.27 12.86 4.93
CA GLY A 170 21.33 13.21 6.33
C GLY A 170 20.40 12.39 7.24
N GLY A 171 19.64 11.43 6.69
CA GLY A 171 18.77 10.54 7.47
C GLY A 171 17.33 11.03 7.60
N VAL A 172 16.92 12.07 6.88
CA VAL A 172 15.52 12.51 6.85
C VAL A 172 14.70 11.49 6.06
N SER A 173 13.70 10.90 6.70
CA SER A 173 12.75 9.99 6.05
C SER A 173 11.46 10.74 5.77
N LEU A 174 11.16 10.99 4.50
CA LEU A 174 9.91 11.58 4.03
C LEU A 174 9.66 11.14 2.58
N GLN A 175 8.43 11.33 2.11
CA GLN A 175 8.06 11.18 0.71
C GLN A 175 7.72 12.55 0.14
N ILE A 176 8.15 12.83 -1.10
CA ILE A 176 7.80 14.07 -1.80
C ILE A 176 7.22 13.69 -3.15
N ASP A 177 5.93 13.93 -3.33
CA ASP A 177 5.31 13.88 -4.63
C ASP A 177 5.22 15.29 -5.21
N THR A 178 5.45 15.40 -6.52
CA THR A 178 5.39 16.70 -7.19
C THR A 178 4.37 16.67 -8.32
N VAL A 179 3.62 17.75 -8.47
CA VAL A 179 2.67 17.96 -9.55
C VAL A 179 3.10 19.17 -10.35
N GLY A 180 3.57 18.93 -11.57
CA GLY A 180 3.91 19.98 -12.52
C GLY A 180 2.67 20.45 -13.26
N PHE A 181 2.25 21.68 -13.05
CA PHE A 181 1.04 22.23 -13.64
C PHE A 181 1.35 23.06 -14.90
N ALA A 182 1.07 22.51 -16.06
CA ALA A 182 1.35 23.12 -17.37
C ALA A 182 2.80 23.61 -17.50
N VAL A 183 3.74 22.75 -17.04
CA VAL A 183 5.18 23.09 -16.96
C VAL A 183 5.90 22.91 -18.29
N GLN A 184 7.02 23.62 -18.45
CA GLN A 184 7.98 23.42 -19.53
C GLN A 184 9.02 22.33 -19.18
N ASP A 185 9.81 21.90 -20.13
CA ASP A 185 10.74 20.77 -19.99
C ASP A 185 11.69 20.87 -18.80
N LYS A 186 12.30 22.03 -18.59
CA LYS A 186 13.22 22.24 -17.44
C LYS A 186 12.54 22.11 -16.09
N ALA A 187 11.36 22.72 -15.92
CA ALA A 187 10.59 22.60 -14.70
C ALA A 187 10.14 21.15 -14.49
N ARG A 188 9.75 20.45 -15.58
CA ARG A 188 9.43 19.01 -15.54
C ARG A 188 10.60 18.18 -15.04
N GLU A 189 11.79 18.37 -15.62
CA GLU A 189 13.01 17.66 -15.21
C GLU A 189 13.34 17.92 -13.74
N GLN A 190 13.25 19.17 -13.30
CA GLN A 190 13.53 19.55 -11.92
C GLN A 190 12.52 18.96 -10.92
N LEU A 191 11.22 19.07 -11.20
CA LEU A 191 10.17 18.50 -10.36
C LEU A 191 10.24 16.97 -10.31
N SER A 192 10.56 16.33 -11.45
CA SER A 192 10.81 14.88 -11.50
C SER A 192 12.00 14.49 -10.62
N CYS A 193 13.09 15.24 -10.69
CA CYS A 193 14.28 15.01 -9.86
C CYS A 193 13.97 15.18 -8.35
N ILE A 194 13.19 16.20 -7.96
CA ILE A 194 12.77 16.40 -6.56
C ILE A 194 11.96 15.21 -6.06
N ALA A 195 10.98 14.75 -6.86
CA ALA A 195 10.14 13.60 -6.51
C ALA A 195 10.98 12.33 -6.35
N GLU A 196 11.85 12.03 -7.33
CA GLU A 196 12.76 10.88 -7.27
C GLU A 196 13.66 10.94 -6.05
N ALA A 197 14.28 12.08 -5.77
CA ALA A 197 15.15 12.28 -4.62
C ALA A 197 14.39 12.11 -3.30
N GLY A 198 13.14 12.54 -3.24
CA GLY A 198 12.24 12.40 -2.09
C GLY A 198 11.52 11.05 -2.01
N GLY A 199 11.84 10.08 -2.90
CA GLY A 199 11.20 8.76 -2.87
C GLY A 199 9.72 8.76 -3.25
N GLY A 200 9.26 9.79 -3.96
CA GLY A 200 7.90 9.94 -4.46
C GLY A 200 7.80 9.89 -5.98
N THR A 201 6.74 10.45 -6.54
CA THR A 201 6.42 10.40 -7.97
C THR A 201 6.11 11.79 -8.51
N TYR A 202 6.57 12.06 -9.73
CA TYR A 202 6.18 13.23 -10.50
C TYR A 202 4.88 12.96 -11.26
N TYR A 203 3.95 13.90 -11.20
CA TYR A 203 2.71 13.91 -11.96
C TYR A 203 2.66 15.11 -12.89
N GLU A 204 2.33 14.87 -14.14
CA GLU A 204 2.12 15.94 -15.11
C GLU A 204 0.63 16.29 -15.19
N ALA A 205 0.31 17.54 -14.92
CA ALA A 205 -1.03 18.09 -15.08
C ALA A 205 -1.02 19.15 -16.19
N LYS A 206 -1.60 18.83 -17.34
CA LYS A 206 -1.62 19.74 -18.51
C LYS A 206 -2.67 20.83 -18.41
N ASP A 207 -3.69 20.60 -17.59
CA ASP A 207 -4.84 21.47 -17.37
C ASP A 207 -5.44 21.27 -15.98
N ALA A 208 -6.46 22.08 -15.65
CA ALA A 208 -7.13 22.04 -14.35
C ALA A 208 -7.74 20.66 -14.03
N MET A 209 -8.28 19.93 -15.02
CA MET A 209 -8.88 18.61 -14.79
C MET A 209 -7.82 17.57 -14.45
N ALA A 210 -6.70 17.58 -15.16
CA ALA A 210 -5.57 16.70 -14.89
C ALA A 210 -4.96 17.00 -13.50
N LEU A 211 -4.87 18.28 -13.13
CA LEU A 211 -4.40 18.71 -11.82
C LEU A 211 -5.33 18.22 -10.71
N GLU A 212 -6.63 18.42 -10.84
CA GLU A 212 -7.63 17.93 -9.89
C GLU A 212 -7.56 16.42 -9.69
N SER A 213 -7.53 15.66 -10.79
CA SER A 213 -7.41 14.20 -10.77
C SER A 213 -6.12 13.72 -10.08
N SER A 214 -4.99 14.38 -10.37
CA SER A 214 -3.70 14.04 -9.74
C SER A 214 -3.70 14.32 -8.24
N LEU A 215 -4.22 15.46 -7.82
CA LEU A 215 -4.28 15.82 -6.41
C LEU A 215 -5.27 14.99 -5.60
N GLN A 216 -6.43 14.65 -6.17
CA GLN A 216 -7.37 13.73 -5.53
C GLN A 216 -6.75 12.36 -5.32
N ARG A 217 -6.03 11.82 -6.31
CA ARG A 217 -5.29 10.57 -6.19
C ARG A 217 -4.21 10.63 -5.13
N LEU A 218 -3.42 11.69 -5.12
CA LEU A 218 -2.38 11.91 -4.11
C LEU A 218 -2.99 11.99 -2.71
N GLY A 219 -4.03 12.77 -2.51
CA GLY A 219 -4.74 12.87 -1.23
C GLY A 219 -5.22 11.50 -0.74
N ALA A 220 -5.80 10.70 -1.63
CA ALA A 220 -6.24 9.36 -1.30
C ALA A 220 -5.08 8.40 -0.99
N ARG A 221 -3.94 8.50 -1.69
CA ARG A 221 -2.76 7.63 -1.50
C ARG A 221 -2.00 7.94 -0.23
N THR A 222 -1.73 9.21 0.04
CA THR A 222 -0.88 9.63 1.17
C THR A 222 -1.43 9.26 2.51
N ALA A 223 -2.73 9.16 2.58
CA ALA A 223 -3.44 8.85 3.79
C ALA A 223 -3.98 7.40 3.83
N ARG A 224 -3.95 6.66 2.72
CA ARG A 224 -4.17 5.23 2.69
C ARG A 224 -2.89 4.52 3.13
N GLY A 225 -2.65 4.47 4.44
CA GLY A 225 -1.74 3.48 4.98
C GLY A 225 -2.24 2.09 4.58
N PHE A 226 -1.34 1.21 4.14
CA PHE A 226 -1.69 -0.20 4.07
C PHE A 226 -2.12 -0.65 5.46
N THR A 227 -3.41 -0.87 5.62
CA THR A 227 -3.99 -1.39 6.84
C THR A 227 -4.26 -2.86 6.66
N VAL A 228 -3.81 -3.66 7.62
CA VAL A 228 -4.16 -5.07 7.70
C VAL A 228 -5.30 -5.23 8.69
N GLU A 229 -6.30 -6.01 8.31
CA GLU A 229 -7.43 -6.31 9.18
C GLU A 229 -7.58 -7.82 9.33
N GLY A 230 -8.11 -8.25 10.47
CA GLY A 230 -8.35 -9.65 10.76
C GLY A 230 -8.08 -10.01 12.21
N ALA A 231 -8.30 -11.26 12.56
CA ALA A 231 -7.98 -11.78 13.87
C ALA A 231 -6.45 -11.84 14.05
N PRO A 232 -5.90 -11.31 15.15
CA PRO A 232 -4.46 -11.40 15.38
C PRO A 232 -4.03 -12.84 15.56
N VAL A 233 -2.94 -13.22 14.92
CA VAL A 233 -2.32 -14.55 15.05
C VAL A 233 -0.82 -14.40 15.08
N GLN A 234 -0.13 -15.31 15.75
CA GLN A 234 1.33 -15.35 15.78
C GLN A 234 1.81 -16.65 15.14
N GLY A 235 2.41 -16.59 13.95
CA GLY A 235 3.07 -17.71 13.32
C GLY A 235 4.33 -18.15 14.10
N THR A 236 4.68 -19.41 13.99
CA THR A 236 5.88 -19.98 14.62
C THR A 236 7.08 -20.00 13.67
N ASP A 237 8.29 -19.97 14.21
CA ASP A 237 9.52 -20.00 13.40
C ASP A 237 9.81 -21.41 12.81
N ILE A 238 9.11 -22.43 13.30
CA ILE A 238 9.21 -23.81 12.83
C ILE A 238 7.81 -24.39 12.64
N PRO A 239 7.63 -25.43 11.81
CA PRO A 239 6.34 -26.06 11.59
C PRO A 239 5.67 -26.60 12.86
N ALA A 240 6.47 -27.06 13.81
CA ALA A 240 5.95 -27.60 15.07
C ALA A 240 5.26 -26.51 15.90
N GLY A 241 3.99 -26.75 16.27
CA GLY A 241 3.21 -25.81 17.07
C GLY A 241 2.58 -24.65 16.26
N ALA A 242 2.70 -24.66 14.94
CA ALA A 242 2.09 -23.64 14.09
C ALA A 242 0.57 -23.51 14.35
N PRO A 243 0.04 -22.28 14.49
CA PRO A 243 -1.38 -22.05 14.73
C PRO A 243 -2.21 -22.51 13.53
N VAL A 244 -3.40 -23.06 13.82
CA VAL A 244 -4.34 -23.49 12.79
C VAL A 244 -5.24 -22.32 12.40
N LEU A 245 -5.24 -21.99 11.12
CA LEU A 245 -6.10 -20.97 10.53
C LEU A 245 -7.32 -21.65 9.87
N ALA A 246 -8.50 -21.37 10.39
CA ALA A 246 -9.76 -21.69 9.72
C ALA A 246 -10.02 -20.72 8.55
N PRO A 247 -10.99 -20.94 7.67
CA PRO A 247 -11.43 -19.91 6.73
C PRO A 247 -11.74 -18.60 7.47
N GLY A 248 -11.10 -17.50 7.03
CA GLY A 248 -11.16 -16.21 7.73
C GLY A 248 -9.99 -15.31 7.36
N GLN A 249 -9.90 -14.18 8.03
CA GLN A 249 -8.89 -13.15 7.81
C GLN A 249 -8.06 -12.95 9.09
N TYR A 250 -6.75 -12.89 8.94
CA TYR A 250 -5.80 -12.88 10.04
C TYR A 250 -4.72 -11.84 9.81
N THR A 251 -4.15 -11.36 10.92
CA THR A 251 -3.03 -10.42 10.90
C THR A 251 -1.87 -10.96 11.72
N ASP A 252 -0.66 -10.76 11.21
CA ASP A 252 0.60 -11.02 11.93
C ASP A 252 1.61 -9.93 11.57
N VAL A 253 2.79 -10.00 12.15
CA VAL A 253 3.88 -9.06 11.91
C VAL A 253 5.16 -9.83 11.61
N SER A 254 5.83 -9.50 10.50
CA SER A 254 7.18 -10.03 10.25
C SER A 254 8.22 -9.18 10.96
N VAL A 255 9.16 -9.82 11.61
CA VAL A 255 10.28 -9.14 12.28
C VAL A 255 11.42 -8.94 11.28
N ALA A 256 11.99 -7.74 11.25
CA ALA A 256 13.20 -7.47 10.51
C ALA A 256 14.39 -8.24 11.11
N SER A 257 15.22 -8.83 10.28
CA SER A 257 16.40 -9.58 10.73
C SER A 257 17.51 -9.49 9.67
N SER A 258 18.75 -9.49 10.14
CA SER A 258 19.92 -9.69 9.29
C SER A 258 20.05 -11.13 8.77
N LYS A 259 19.18 -12.02 9.22
CA LYS A 259 19.08 -13.41 8.77
C LYS A 259 17.71 -13.64 8.16
N LYS A 260 17.60 -14.70 7.39
CA LYS A 260 16.33 -15.23 6.92
C LYS A 260 15.42 -15.51 8.12
N THR A 261 14.16 -15.08 8.03
CA THR A 261 13.11 -15.38 9.01
C THR A 261 11.98 -16.14 8.35
N GLU A 262 11.38 -17.06 9.07
CA GLU A 262 10.26 -17.87 8.59
C GLU A 262 9.11 -17.79 9.60
N LYS A 263 7.89 -17.83 9.10
CA LYS A 263 6.68 -17.99 9.91
C LYS A 263 5.83 -19.09 9.31
N TYR A 264 5.36 -19.97 10.17
CA TYR A 264 4.55 -21.13 9.80
C TYR A 264 3.16 -21.01 10.41
N TYR A 265 2.17 -21.35 9.60
CA TYR A 265 0.77 -21.51 9.96
C TYR A 265 0.28 -22.83 9.40
N LYS A 266 -0.77 -23.41 10.01
CA LYS A 266 -1.47 -24.57 9.46
C LYS A 266 -2.79 -24.12 8.86
N VAL A 267 -3.13 -24.61 7.70
CA VAL A 267 -4.44 -24.44 7.07
C VAL A 267 -5.04 -25.81 6.78
N ARG A 268 -6.34 -25.93 6.94
CA ARG A 268 -7.03 -27.20 6.82
C ARG A 268 -8.09 -27.13 5.74
N ARG A 269 -8.14 -28.19 4.95
CA ARG A 269 -9.26 -28.46 4.06
C ARG A 269 -10.35 -29.15 4.88
N SER A 270 -11.50 -28.51 5.04
CA SER A 270 -12.61 -29.04 5.84
C SER A 270 -13.45 -30.07 5.07
N GLN A 271 -13.49 -29.96 3.75
CA GLN A 271 -14.27 -30.80 2.87
C GLN A 271 -13.36 -31.50 1.85
N PRO A 272 -13.46 -32.83 1.69
CA PRO A 272 -12.75 -33.52 0.61
C PRO A 272 -13.14 -32.93 -0.75
N GLY A 273 -12.16 -32.69 -1.61
CA GLY A 273 -12.38 -32.14 -2.95
C GLY A 273 -12.65 -30.63 -3.00
N SER A 274 -12.55 -29.91 -1.89
CA SER A 274 -12.61 -28.45 -1.89
C SER A 274 -11.31 -27.82 -2.41
N THR A 275 -11.43 -26.60 -2.92
CA THR A 275 -10.28 -25.77 -3.28
C THR A 275 -9.92 -24.87 -2.10
N LEU A 276 -8.68 -24.97 -1.64
CA LEU A 276 -8.16 -24.09 -0.59
C LEU A 276 -7.36 -22.95 -1.22
N ARG A 277 -7.69 -21.71 -0.83
CA ARG A 277 -6.95 -20.51 -1.23
C ARG A 277 -6.38 -19.80 -0.01
N VAL A 278 -5.12 -19.42 -0.08
CA VAL A 278 -4.45 -18.59 0.92
C VAL A 278 -3.96 -17.33 0.22
N ASN A 279 -4.61 -16.23 0.48
CA ASN A 279 -4.14 -14.92 0.02
C ASN A 279 -3.27 -14.31 1.09
N VAL A 280 -2.18 -13.70 0.69
CA VAL A 280 -1.29 -12.99 1.59
C VAL A 280 -0.99 -11.61 1.04
N LEU A 281 -1.02 -10.62 1.91
CA LEU A 281 -0.59 -9.26 1.62
C LEU A 281 0.46 -8.84 2.64
N THR A 282 1.45 -8.11 2.19
CA THR A 282 2.43 -7.46 3.07
C THR A 282 2.95 -6.20 2.40
N ARG A 283 3.64 -5.37 3.18
CA ARG A 283 4.30 -4.19 2.67
C ARG A 283 5.80 -4.46 2.52
N MET A 284 6.39 -4.02 1.42
CA MET A 284 7.85 -4.03 1.29
C MET A 284 8.45 -2.99 2.25
N PRO A 285 9.59 -3.30 2.88
CA PRO A 285 10.27 -2.34 3.75
C PRO A 285 10.60 -1.04 3.01
N ASN A 286 10.46 0.09 3.69
CA ASN A 286 10.99 1.35 3.21
C ASN A 286 12.53 1.25 3.21
N ALA A 287 13.13 1.09 2.04
CA ALA A 287 14.57 1.17 1.88
C ALA A 287 14.87 2.33 0.93
N SER A 288 15.90 3.13 1.21
CA SER A 288 16.31 4.15 0.26
C SER A 288 16.72 3.51 -1.05
N VAL A 289 16.46 4.18 -2.16
CA VAL A 289 16.83 3.71 -3.52
C VAL A 289 18.30 3.32 -3.62
N PHE A 290 19.15 3.92 -2.79
CA PHE A 290 20.60 3.70 -2.74
C PHE A 290 21.04 2.50 -1.91
N ASP A 291 20.15 1.86 -1.16
CA ASP A 291 20.50 0.75 -0.28
C ASP A 291 19.93 -0.58 -0.81
N SER A 292 20.54 -1.06 -1.89
CA SER A 292 20.17 -2.34 -2.51
C SER A 292 20.29 -3.55 -1.57
N LEU A 293 21.05 -3.43 -0.48
CA LEU A 293 21.24 -4.49 0.52
C LEU A 293 20.10 -4.55 1.55
N LYS A 294 19.26 -3.50 1.62
CA LYS A 294 18.13 -3.43 2.56
C LYS A 294 16.80 -3.87 1.96
N ARG A 295 16.77 -4.20 0.67
CA ARG A 295 15.57 -4.67 -0.02
C ARG A 295 15.28 -6.10 0.40
N GLY A 296 14.27 -6.28 1.22
CA GLY A 296 13.79 -7.61 1.57
C GLY A 296 13.06 -8.27 0.39
N SER A 297 13.19 -9.58 0.26
CA SER A 297 12.35 -10.38 -0.64
C SER A 297 11.48 -11.29 0.21
N TRP A 298 10.31 -11.58 -0.29
CA TRP A 298 9.35 -12.47 0.34
C TRP A 298 9.18 -13.72 -0.50
N ILE A 299 9.06 -14.86 0.16
CA ILE A 299 8.67 -16.13 -0.44
C ILE A 299 7.50 -16.68 0.37
N TRP A 300 6.47 -17.05 -0.32
CA TRP A 300 5.29 -17.70 0.25
C TRP A 300 5.15 -19.09 -0.32
N ALA A 301 4.86 -20.06 0.52
CA ALA A 301 4.68 -21.43 0.08
C ALA A 301 3.53 -22.11 0.82
N LEU A 302 2.75 -22.90 0.10
CA LEU A 302 1.78 -23.83 0.64
C LEU A 302 2.33 -25.23 0.42
N LYS A 303 2.51 -25.98 1.51
CA LYS A 303 3.15 -27.29 1.52
C LYS A 303 2.30 -28.31 2.24
N THR A 304 2.39 -29.58 1.83
CA THR A 304 1.81 -30.70 2.59
C THR A 304 2.55 -30.86 3.92
N MET A 305 2.00 -31.70 4.79
CA MET A 305 2.67 -32.05 6.06
C MET A 305 3.97 -32.85 5.85
N ASP A 306 4.12 -33.49 4.68
CA ASP A 306 5.30 -34.23 4.25
C ASP A 306 6.30 -33.40 3.45
N ASP A 307 6.12 -32.05 3.44
CA ASP A 307 6.97 -31.03 2.81
C ASP A 307 6.87 -30.94 1.28
N ASP A 308 5.90 -31.61 0.63
CA ASP A 308 5.64 -31.39 -0.79
C ASP A 308 5.12 -29.98 -1.04
N THR A 309 5.68 -29.28 -2.01
CA THR A 309 5.26 -27.92 -2.34
C THR A 309 4.07 -27.93 -3.29
N CYS A 310 2.94 -27.39 -2.83
CA CYS A 310 1.69 -27.30 -3.61
C CYS A 310 1.57 -26.01 -4.38
N ALA A 311 2.02 -24.91 -3.79
CA ALA A 311 2.12 -23.60 -4.43
C ALA A 311 3.29 -22.83 -3.81
N SER A 312 3.99 -22.08 -4.62
CA SER A 312 5.06 -21.20 -4.15
C SER A 312 5.15 -19.98 -5.03
N GLU A 313 5.20 -18.81 -4.39
CA GLU A 313 5.30 -17.53 -5.04
C GLU A 313 6.38 -16.68 -4.34
N SER A 314 6.98 -15.77 -5.08
CA SER A 314 7.99 -14.87 -4.54
C SER A 314 7.79 -13.45 -5.06
N SER A 315 8.15 -12.48 -4.23
CA SER A 315 8.24 -11.10 -4.64
C SER A 315 9.60 -10.54 -4.23
N SER A 316 10.30 -9.98 -5.19
CA SER A 316 11.58 -9.31 -4.95
C SER A 316 11.41 -7.81 -5.14
N GLY A 317 11.90 -7.00 -4.21
CA GLY A 317 11.92 -5.53 -4.33
C GLY A 317 12.93 -5.02 -5.38
N PHE A 318 13.44 -5.91 -6.24
CA PHE A 318 14.49 -5.56 -7.19
C PHE A 318 14.01 -4.81 -8.43
N ASP A 319 12.73 -4.91 -8.80
CA ASP A 319 12.26 -4.44 -10.11
C ASP A 319 11.77 -2.99 -10.15
N SER A 320 11.64 -2.35 -9.02
CA SER A 320 11.09 -1.01 -9.04
C SER A 320 11.69 -0.15 -7.98
N GLY A 321 12.58 0.64 -8.02
CA GLY A 321 13.05 1.63 -7.04
C GLY A 321 12.07 2.11 -5.96
N ASN A 322 10.98 1.41 -5.75
CA ASN A 322 9.84 1.76 -4.92
C ASN A 322 9.91 1.10 -3.56
N THR A 323 10.04 1.93 -2.56
CA THR A 323 9.98 1.59 -1.14
C THR A 323 8.54 1.70 -0.64
N GLY A 324 8.13 0.79 0.23
CA GLY A 324 6.80 0.85 0.84
C GLY A 324 5.64 0.27 0.01
N VAL A 325 5.95 -0.44 -1.06
CA VAL A 325 4.97 -1.09 -1.93
C VAL A 325 4.26 -2.23 -1.21
N VAL A 326 2.95 -2.31 -1.38
CA VAL A 326 2.18 -3.48 -0.98
C VAL A 326 2.38 -4.59 -2.01
N VAL A 327 2.74 -5.77 -1.55
CA VAL A 327 2.85 -6.98 -2.36
C VAL A 327 1.92 -8.05 -1.85
N GLY A 328 1.32 -8.81 -2.74
CA GLY A 328 0.41 -9.88 -2.36
C GLY A 328 0.38 -11.00 -3.38
N GLN A 329 0.04 -12.17 -2.90
CA GLN A 329 -0.07 -13.39 -3.70
C GLN A 329 -1.24 -14.25 -3.25
N THR A 330 -1.72 -15.07 -4.17
CA THR A 330 -2.74 -16.08 -3.91
C THR A 330 -2.14 -17.47 -4.15
N LEU A 331 -2.03 -18.25 -3.09
CA LEU A 331 -1.62 -19.64 -3.15
C LEU A 331 -2.85 -20.54 -3.19
N VAL A 332 -2.88 -21.50 -4.10
CA VAL A 332 -4.05 -22.36 -4.33
C VAL A 332 -3.65 -23.82 -4.22
N ALA A 333 -4.37 -24.58 -3.39
CA ALA A 333 -4.34 -26.03 -3.40
C ALA A 333 -5.62 -26.56 -4.05
N LEU A 334 -5.50 -27.06 -5.27
CA LEU A 334 -6.60 -27.63 -6.03
C LEU A 334 -6.89 -29.09 -5.58
N PRO A 335 -8.14 -29.54 -5.67
CA PRO A 335 -8.45 -30.96 -5.59
C PRO A 335 -8.03 -31.66 -6.88
N THR A 336 -7.99 -33.01 -6.86
CA THR A 336 -7.87 -33.78 -8.08
C THR A 336 -9.05 -33.49 -9.00
N ASP A 337 -8.79 -33.08 -10.24
CA ASP A 337 -9.84 -32.95 -11.25
C ASP A 337 -10.10 -34.36 -11.90
N PRO A 338 -11.28 -34.96 -11.69
CA PRO A 338 -11.60 -36.24 -12.25
C PRO A 338 -11.63 -36.24 -13.80
N ARG A 339 -11.76 -35.03 -14.41
CA ARG A 339 -11.79 -34.86 -15.88
C ARG A 339 -10.39 -34.78 -16.50
N ASN A 340 -9.38 -34.45 -15.70
CA ASN A 340 -7.99 -34.35 -16.15
C ASN A 340 -7.06 -35.19 -15.27
N PRO A 341 -7.14 -36.53 -15.36
CA PRO A 341 -6.28 -37.41 -14.58
C PRO A 341 -4.80 -37.39 -15.01
N ALA A 342 -4.47 -36.66 -16.07
CA ALA A 342 -3.12 -36.62 -16.64
C ALA A 342 -2.21 -35.52 -16.02
N SER A 343 -2.72 -34.63 -15.17
CA SER A 343 -1.92 -33.66 -14.42
C SER A 343 -1.14 -34.26 -13.24
N LYS A 344 -0.85 -35.56 -13.30
CA LYS A 344 -0.29 -36.36 -12.21
C LYS A 344 1.24 -36.28 -12.16
N GLY A 345 1.77 -35.19 -11.67
CA GLY A 345 3.03 -35.23 -10.92
C GLY A 345 2.77 -35.82 -9.52
N THR A 346 3.74 -36.50 -8.92
CA THR A 346 3.59 -37.08 -7.56
C THR A 346 3.27 -35.99 -6.49
N SER A 347 3.76 -34.76 -6.68
CA SER A 347 3.45 -33.61 -5.83
C SER A 347 2.01 -33.14 -5.98
N ASP A 348 1.43 -33.17 -7.19
CA ASP A 348 0.08 -32.69 -7.45
C ASP A 348 -0.96 -33.58 -6.78
N GLN A 349 -0.74 -34.89 -6.78
CA GLN A 349 -1.63 -35.83 -6.10
C GLN A 349 -1.55 -35.70 -4.58
N ALA A 350 -0.34 -35.59 -4.02
CA ALA A 350 -0.14 -35.37 -2.59
C ALA A 350 -0.85 -34.10 -2.14
N CYS A 351 -0.76 -33.02 -2.93
CA CYS A 351 -1.45 -31.76 -2.69
C CYS A 351 -2.96 -31.84 -2.81
N ALA A 352 -3.46 -32.62 -3.78
CA ALA A 352 -4.89 -32.82 -3.99
C ALA A 352 -5.54 -33.62 -2.86
N ASP A 353 -4.83 -34.60 -2.33
CA ASP A 353 -5.32 -35.49 -1.27
C ASP A 353 -5.07 -34.95 0.15
N ALA A 354 -4.17 -33.98 0.29
CA ALA A 354 -3.83 -33.41 1.59
C ALA A 354 -5.01 -32.73 2.25
N LYS A 355 -5.20 -33.01 3.54
CA LYS A 355 -6.21 -32.37 4.40
C LYS A 355 -5.65 -31.21 5.21
N GLU A 356 -4.35 -31.22 5.45
CA GLU A 356 -3.64 -30.19 6.19
C GLU A 356 -2.42 -29.73 5.40
N PHE A 357 -2.15 -28.43 5.49
CA PHE A 357 -1.02 -27.81 4.83
C PHE A 357 -0.29 -26.91 5.81
N TYR A 358 1.01 -26.76 5.63
CA TYR A 358 1.74 -25.62 6.17
C TYR A 358 1.67 -24.47 5.16
N PHE A 359 1.24 -23.30 5.62
CA PHE A 359 1.47 -22.05 4.94
C PHE A 359 2.73 -21.40 5.54
N LYS A 360 3.74 -21.24 4.72
CA LYS A 360 5.03 -20.64 5.09
C LYS A 360 5.15 -19.25 4.51
N VAL A 361 5.52 -18.31 5.34
CA VAL A 361 5.95 -16.96 4.97
C VAL A 361 7.43 -16.84 5.28
N GLU A 362 8.26 -16.65 4.27
CA GLU A 362 9.69 -16.50 4.39
C GLU A 362 10.10 -15.08 4.01
N ARG A 363 10.85 -14.42 4.86
CA ARG A 363 11.47 -13.13 4.60
C ARG A 363 12.97 -13.32 4.50
N LEU A 364 13.53 -12.98 3.34
CA LEU A 364 14.97 -13.02 3.13
C LEU A 364 15.68 -11.94 3.95
N PRO A 365 17.00 -12.10 4.21
CA PRO A 365 17.76 -11.14 4.99
C PRO A 365 17.63 -9.74 4.44
N GLY A 366 17.43 -8.79 5.33
CA GLY A 366 17.32 -7.37 5.02
C GLY A 366 17.35 -6.55 6.29
N SER A 367 17.58 -5.28 6.17
CA SER A 367 17.37 -4.33 7.26
C SER A 367 16.00 -3.69 7.06
N GLY A 368 15.35 -3.29 8.11
CA GLY A 368 14.10 -2.57 8.03
C GLY A 368 13.17 -2.88 9.18
N GLU A 369 12.06 -2.20 9.15
CA GLU A 369 11.00 -2.27 10.16
C GLU A 369 10.28 -3.62 10.12
N ALA A 370 9.60 -3.93 11.20
CA ALA A 370 8.62 -5.01 11.24
C ALA A 370 7.45 -4.65 10.33
N ASN A 371 7.04 -5.57 9.44
CA ASN A 371 5.98 -5.29 8.48
C ASN A 371 4.74 -6.10 8.80
N PRO A 372 3.56 -5.50 8.70
CA PRO A 372 2.30 -6.20 8.85
C PRO A 372 2.11 -7.22 7.73
N ILE A 373 1.52 -8.36 8.08
CA ILE A 373 1.12 -9.41 7.16
C ILE A 373 -0.39 -9.61 7.32
N GLU A 374 -1.12 -9.58 6.22
CA GLU A 374 -2.51 -10.01 6.18
C GLU A 374 -2.60 -11.36 5.50
N ILE A 375 -3.33 -12.29 6.11
CA ILE A 375 -3.55 -13.64 5.58
C ILE A 375 -5.05 -13.86 5.49
N ARG A 376 -5.53 -14.21 4.31
CA ARG A 376 -6.93 -14.59 4.10
C ARG A 376 -7.01 -16.04 3.64
N VAL A 377 -7.64 -16.88 4.46
CA VAL A 377 -7.89 -18.28 4.14
C VAL A 377 -9.32 -18.43 3.64
N MET A 378 -9.47 -19.01 2.49
CA MET A 378 -10.78 -19.30 1.89
C MET A 378 -10.83 -20.76 1.44
N GLU A 379 -11.98 -21.36 1.62
CA GLU A 379 -12.25 -22.71 1.16
C GLU A 379 -13.50 -22.69 0.27
N GLU A 380 -13.33 -23.09 -0.98
CA GLU A 380 -14.42 -23.23 -1.94
C GLU A 380 -14.91 -24.68 -1.92
N ALA A 381 -16.19 -24.88 -1.70
CA ALA A 381 -16.79 -26.21 -1.68
C ALA A 381 -16.54 -26.98 -2.99
N PRO A 382 -16.45 -28.32 -2.96
CA PRO A 382 -16.34 -29.11 -4.16
C PRO A 382 -17.55 -28.87 -5.07
N VAL A 383 -17.31 -28.78 -6.36
CA VAL A 383 -18.37 -28.59 -7.35
C VAL A 383 -19.10 -29.91 -7.53
N GLU A 384 -20.37 -29.93 -7.14
CA GLU A 384 -21.26 -31.07 -7.43
C GLU A 384 -21.48 -31.13 -8.94
N ASN A 385 -21.48 -32.36 -9.50
CA ASN A 385 -21.65 -32.58 -10.93
C ASN A 385 -20.60 -31.90 -11.83
N ALA A 386 -19.36 -31.82 -11.40
CA ALA A 386 -18.26 -31.24 -12.18
C ALA A 386 -18.10 -31.85 -13.56
N ASP A 387 -18.44 -33.11 -13.72
CA ASP A 387 -18.46 -33.88 -14.97
C ASP A 387 -19.54 -33.43 -15.97
N GLN A 388 -20.60 -32.77 -15.46
CA GLN A 388 -21.73 -32.29 -16.27
C GLN A 388 -21.58 -30.80 -16.62
N LEU A 389 -20.65 -30.11 -16.01
CA LEU A 389 -20.40 -28.72 -16.32
C LEU A 389 -19.66 -28.57 -17.65
N PRO A 390 -19.97 -27.56 -18.45
CA PRO A 390 -19.16 -27.27 -19.63
C PRO A 390 -17.71 -27.08 -19.17
N THR A 391 -16.78 -27.66 -19.92
CA THR A 391 -15.36 -27.37 -19.74
C THR A 391 -15.21 -25.86 -19.84
N GLY A 392 -14.56 -25.26 -18.83
CA GLY A 392 -14.24 -23.84 -18.86
C GLY A 392 -13.57 -23.49 -20.18
N VAL A 393 -13.64 -22.24 -20.58
CA VAL A 393 -12.94 -21.74 -21.78
C VAL A 393 -11.49 -22.23 -21.65
N GLN A 394 -11.11 -23.18 -22.53
CA GLN A 394 -9.71 -23.53 -22.66
C GLN A 394 -8.94 -22.25 -22.88
N GLU A 395 -7.78 -22.14 -22.26
CA GLU A 395 -6.89 -21.00 -22.37
C GLU A 395 -7.00 -20.35 -23.75
N VAL A 396 -7.31 -19.06 -23.77
CA VAL A 396 -7.10 -18.27 -24.98
C VAL A 396 -5.63 -18.50 -25.34
N PRO A 397 -5.31 -19.11 -26.50
CA PRO A 397 -3.94 -19.46 -26.82
C PRO A 397 -3.07 -18.21 -26.64
N SER A 398 -2.07 -18.31 -25.77
CA SER A 398 -1.07 -17.25 -25.59
C SER A 398 -0.38 -17.04 -26.95
N GLY A 399 -0.82 -16.06 -27.72
CA GLY A 399 -0.28 -15.78 -29.06
C GLY A 399 -1.31 -15.32 -30.08
N SER A 400 -2.60 -15.46 -29.83
CA SER A 400 -3.61 -14.85 -30.69
C SER A 400 -4.04 -13.51 -30.07
N SER A 401 -3.31 -12.44 -30.36
CA SER A 401 -3.77 -11.05 -30.17
C SER A 401 -4.90 -10.70 -31.14
N GLU A 402 -5.40 -11.65 -31.89
CA GLU A 402 -6.54 -11.47 -32.79
C GLU A 402 -7.83 -11.86 -32.07
N GLY A 403 -8.48 -10.85 -31.45
CA GLY A 403 -9.84 -11.00 -30.99
C GLY A 403 -10.24 -10.35 -29.69
N VAL A 404 -9.33 -10.02 -28.82
CA VAL A 404 -9.64 -9.11 -27.71
C VAL A 404 -9.12 -7.73 -28.12
N SER A 405 -9.93 -6.99 -28.86
CA SER A 405 -9.68 -5.56 -29.00
C SER A 405 -9.68 -4.99 -27.59
N SER A 406 -8.56 -4.38 -27.19
CA SER A 406 -8.56 -3.55 -26.00
C SER A 406 -9.79 -2.67 -26.05
N PRO A 407 -10.68 -2.70 -25.04
CA PRO A 407 -11.86 -1.85 -25.06
C PRO A 407 -11.39 -0.42 -25.27
N ALA A 408 -12.11 0.31 -26.16
CA ALA A 408 -11.80 1.70 -26.41
C ALA A 408 -11.81 2.44 -25.06
N THR A 409 -10.69 3.07 -24.72
CA THR A 409 -10.51 3.77 -23.44
C THR A 409 -11.29 5.08 -23.37
N ASP A 410 -11.84 5.53 -24.50
CA ASP A 410 -12.48 6.83 -24.65
C ASP A 410 -13.74 7.02 -23.79
N ASN A 411 -14.34 5.92 -23.29
CA ASN A 411 -15.51 5.95 -22.41
C ASN A 411 -15.27 5.22 -21.08
N ALA A 412 -14.03 4.98 -20.69
CA ALA A 412 -13.72 4.31 -19.43
C ALA A 412 -13.99 5.23 -18.24
N THR A 413 -14.69 4.71 -17.24
CA THR A 413 -14.88 5.41 -15.97
C THR A 413 -13.58 5.38 -15.18
N SER A 414 -13.00 6.54 -14.86
CA SER A 414 -11.82 6.61 -14.00
C SER A 414 -12.19 6.25 -12.57
N VAL A 415 -11.49 5.28 -12.00
CA VAL A 415 -11.74 4.80 -10.64
C VAL A 415 -10.44 4.65 -9.86
N LEU A 416 -10.54 4.83 -8.54
CA LEU A 416 -9.49 4.47 -7.58
C LEU A 416 -9.87 3.15 -6.95
N GLY A 417 -9.01 2.15 -7.06
CA GLY A 417 -9.20 0.89 -6.34
C GLY A 417 -8.99 1.07 -4.82
N GLY A 418 -9.39 0.07 -4.04
CA GLY A 418 -9.06 0.00 -2.62
C GLY A 418 -7.58 -0.24 -2.37
N ALA A 419 -7.10 0.04 -1.16
CA ALA A 419 -5.72 -0.22 -0.72
C ALA A 419 -5.54 -1.58 -0.04
N SER A 420 -6.64 -2.30 0.23
CA SER A 420 -6.68 -3.60 0.89
C SER A 420 -7.84 -4.45 0.37
N PHE A 421 -7.93 -5.69 0.82
CA PHE A 421 -9.10 -6.54 0.50
C PHE A 421 -10.40 -5.98 1.06
N ASN A 422 -10.36 -5.30 2.20
CA ASN A 422 -11.58 -4.86 2.90
C ASN A 422 -12.17 -3.59 2.28
N ASP A 423 -11.32 -2.69 1.81
CA ASP A 423 -11.75 -1.46 1.14
C ASP A 423 -11.80 -1.58 -0.38
N ALA A 424 -11.70 -2.83 -0.90
CA ALA A 424 -11.81 -3.09 -2.33
C ALA A 424 -13.06 -2.46 -2.94
N LEU A 425 -12.86 -1.61 -3.95
CA LEU A 425 -13.97 -0.93 -4.63
C LEU A 425 -14.85 -1.95 -5.34
N GLU A 426 -16.15 -1.92 -5.04
CA GLU A 426 -17.11 -2.74 -5.78
C GLU A 426 -17.39 -2.13 -7.15
N VAL A 427 -17.14 -2.92 -8.20
CA VAL A 427 -17.37 -2.52 -9.58
C VAL A 427 -18.38 -3.45 -10.25
N ALA A 428 -19.33 -2.85 -10.98
CA ALA A 428 -20.25 -3.56 -11.85
C ALA A 428 -19.54 -3.92 -13.16
N PRO A 429 -20.10 -4.83 -13.99
CA PRO A 429 -19.57 -5.04 -15.34
C PRO A 429 -19.49 -3.72 -16.13
N GLY A 430 -18.32 -3.39 -16.67
CA GLY A 430 -18.06 -2.14 -17.36
C GLY A 430 -16.60 -1.97 -17.71
N THR A 431 -16.27 -0.88 -18.37
CA THR A 431 -14.91 -0.49 -18.70
C THR A 431 -14.44 0.60 -17.73
N TYR A 432 -13.34 0.34 -17.05
CA TYR A 432 -12.77 1.23 -16.05
C TYR A 432 -11.33 1.55 -16.39
N SER A 433 -10.91 2.78 -16.13
CA SER A 433 -9.51 3.19 -16.18
C SER A 433 -8.97 3.33 -14.77
N VAL A 434 -7.82 2.72 -14.53
CA VAL A 434 -7.08 2.82 -13.27
C VAL A 434 -5.69 3.30 -13.62
N GLU A 435 -5.27 4.37 -12.98
CA GLU A 435 -3.89 4.83 -13.08
C GLU A 435 -3.11 4.35 -11.87
N LEU A 436 -2.12 3.51 -12.12
CA LEU A 436 -1.24 2.96 -11.09
C LEU A 436 0.16 3.53 -11.25
N VAL A 437 0.80 3.85 -10.14
CA VAL A 437 2.24 4.08 -10.13
C VAL A 437 2.97 2.77 -9.95
N PRO A 438 4.24 2.68 -10.38
CA PRO A 438 5.04 1.48 -10.18
C PRO A 438 4.97 1.01 -8.72
N GLY A 439 4.58 -0.26 -8.53
CA GLY A 439 4.47 -0.89 -7.22
C GLY A 439 3.18 -0.61 -6.43
N GLU A 440 2.24 0.14 -6.97
CA GLU A 440 0.92 0.29 -6.38
C GLU A 440 0.02 -0.89 -6.73
N MET A 441 -0.81 -1.30 -5.78
CA MET A 441 -1.89 -2.26 -5.99
C MET A 441 -3.23 -1.57 -5.79
N ALA A 442 -4.16 -1.83 -6.68
CA ALA A 442 -5.54 -1.39 -6.55
C ALA A 442 -6.46 -2.62 -6.43
N PHE A 443 -7.26 -2.63 -5.39
CA PHE A 443 -8.17 -3.75 -5.11
C PHE A 443 -9.58 -3.41 -5.57
N PHE A 444 -10.15 -4.36 -6.33
CA PHE A 444 -11.52 -4.30 -6.81
C PHE A 444 -12.24 -5.57 -6.42
N LYS A 445 -13.54 -5.49 -6.23
CA LYS A 445 -14.41 -6.63 -6.06
C LYS A 445 -15.59 -6.52 -7.02
N THR A 446 -15.98 -7.64 -7.59
CA THR A 446 -17.18 -7.72 -8.42
C THR A 446 -17.97 -8.96 -8.03
N PRO A 447 -19.29 -8.86 -7.90
CA PRO A 447 -20.12 -10.02 -7.61
C PRO A 447 -20.15 -10.93 -8.83
N ILE A 448 -19.71 -12.18 -8.65
CA ILE A 448 -19.78 -13.23 -9.66
C ILE A 448 -20.79 -14.27 -9.17
N LYS A 449 -21.79 -14.57 -9.98
CA LYS A 449 -22.75 -15.66 -9.70
C LYS A 449 -22.15 -16.99 -10.12
N TYR A 450 -22.63 -18.06 -9.48
CA TYR A 450 -22.27 -19.42 -9.87
C TYR A 450 -22.46 -19.64 -11.37
N GLY A 451 -21.49 -20.25 -12.03
CA GLY A 451 -21.50 -20.47 -13.48
C GLY A 451 -21.09 -19.30 -14.35
N GLN A 452 -20.70 -18.17 -13.75
CA GLN A 452 -20.12 -17.03 -14.45
C GLN A 452 -18.59 -17.01 -14.30
N SER A 453 -17.91 -16.60 -15.35
CA SER A 453 -16.47 -16.32 -15.32
C SER A 453 -16.24 -14.84 -15.45
N GLY A 454 -15.35 -14.28 -14.62
CA GLY A 454 -14.87 -12.91 -14.79
C GLY A 454 -13.74 -12.90 -15.83
N ILE A 455 -13.82 -11.98 -16.78
CA ILE A 455 -12.71 -11.66 -17.69
C ILE A 455 -12.22 -10.25 -17.32
N PHE A 456 -10.93 -10.14 -17.01
CA PHE A 456 -10.30 -8.90 -16.56
C PHE A 456 -9.15 -8.53 -17.50
#